data_2ec5895980d905faa334f0805f4bb852
#
_entry.id   2ec5895980d905faa334f0805f4bb852
#
_cell.length_a   1.000
_cell.length_b   1.000
_cell.length_c   1.000
_cell.angle_alpha   90.00
_cell.angle_beta   90.00
_cell.angle_gamma   90.00
#
_symmetry.space_group_name_H-M   'P 1'
#
loop_
_entity.id
_entity.type
_entity.pdbx_description
1 polymer ?
#
loop_
_entity_poly.entity_id
_entity_poly.type
_entity_poly.pdbx_seq_one_letter_code
_entity_poly.pdbx_strand_id
1 'polypeptide(L)'
;MAKAKVNDIEISYEEQSSGETILLAAPSWWPSDTWNVGVVPFLSKKYRTISFDCRGTGYSSKPDRGYTIEQFAKDCAGLLEHVKIPRCHAVGFALGGQIVQALAIERPDLVATLTIAAAGAGVKALDGGPRQARVTDEEEIRTHGFERFIREHIENTHMAFNPQFFNEHPQVVKALSDALWQRQTSPQQHRYHYEARQTWDTLGNAPKVTVPTLILCGAGDDVNRGGSTPVGTARKLEELVPSCELALVPGVKHMTFWDGDGALRALQDFLERHPITSRQTQS
;
A
#
# COMPACT_ATOMS: atom_id res chain seq x y z
N MET A 1 -5.50 13.03 14.62
CA MET A 1 -5.34 13.18 13.17
C MET A 1 -5.20 14.64 12.81
N ALA A 2 -4.20 14.96 12.02
CA ALA A 2 -3.99 16.28 11.43
C ALA A 2 -4.55 16.32 10.01
N LYS A 3 -4.65 17.51 9.43
CA LYS A 3 -5.12 17.71 8.07
C LYS A 3 -4.16 18.61 7.29
N ALA A 4 -3.91 18.23 6.04
CA ALA A 4 -3.08 18.93 5.09
C ALA A 4 -3.90 19.30 3.85
N LYS A 5 -3.85 20.58 3.46
CA LYS A 5 -4.38 20.98 2.14
C LYS A 5 -3.33 20.67 1.09
N VAL A 6 -3.64 19.73 0.21
CA VAL A 6 -2.73 19.17 -0.79
C VAL A 6 -3.44 19.13 -2.13
N ASN A 7 -2.84 19.73 -3.16
CA ASN A 7 -3.45 19.84 -4.47
C ASN A 7 -4.89 20.42 -4.39
N ASP A 8 -5.88 19.64 -4.84
CA ASP A 8 -7.30 19.99 -4.85
C ASP A 8 -8.10 19.40 -3.68
N ILE A 9 -7.42 18.76 -2.72
CA ILE A 9 -8.07 18.05 -1.59
C ILE A 9 -7.47 18.41 -0.23
N GLU A 10 -8.18 17.98 0.80
CA GLU A 10 -7.67 17.92 2.18
C GLU A 10 -7.36 16.47 2.52
N ILE A 11 -6.11 16.18 2.90
CA ILE A 11 -5.64 14.86 3.35
C ILE A 11 -5.64 14.81 4.87
N SER A 12 -6.25 13.77 5.43
CA SER A 12 -6.12 13.41 6.84
C SER A 12 -4.91 12.50 7.02
N TYR A 13 -4.08 12.81 8.02
CA TYR A 13 -2.89 12.02 8.32
C TYR A 13 -2.60 11.93 9.81
N GLU A 14 -1.84 10.93 10.19
CA GLU A 14 -1.27 10.75 11.52
C GLU A 14 0.24 10.67 11.44
N GLU A 15 0.86 11.23 12.45
CA GLU A 15 2.30 11.19 12.64
C GLU A 15 2.60 10.63 14.02
N GLN A 16 3.55 9.67 14.07
CA GLN A 16 4.00 9.11 15.34
C GLN A 16 5.51 9.03 15.37
N SER A 17 6.07 9.28 16.57
CA SER A 17 7.49 9.18 16.88
C SER A 17 8.38 10.20 16.13
N SER A 18 9.69 9.96 16.10
CA SER A 18 10.72 10.79 15.50
C SER A 18 11.79 9.93 14.82
N GLY A 19 12.74 10.54 14.14
CA GLY A 19 13.79 9.87 13.40
C GLY A 19 13.56 9.90 11.90
N GLU A 20 14.15 8.95 11.17
CA GLU A 20 13.95 8.81 9.73
C GLU A 20 12.47 8.51 9.43
N THR A 21 11.94 9.17 8.41
CA THR A 21 10.51 9.13 8.14
C THR A 21 10.13 7.97 7.24
N ILE A 22 9.10 7.21 7.62
CA ILE A 22 8.41 6.23 6.80
C ILE A 22 7.04 6.78 6.41
N LEU A 23 6.77 6.89 5.10
CA LEU A 23 5.44 7.18 4.56
C LEU A 23 4.72 5.84 4.30
N LEU A 24 3.53 5.66 4.86
CA LEU A 24 2.73 4.44 4.77
C LEU A 24 1.50 4.65 3.87
N ALA A 25 1.51 4.09 2.66
CA ALA A 25 0.40 4.13 1.71
C ALA A 25 -0.47 2.88 1.83
N ALA A 26 -1.72 3.07 2.23
CA ALA A 26 -2.69 2.00 2.48
C ALA A 26 -3.19 1.32 1.17
N PRO A 27 -3.74 0.11 1.25
CA PRO A 27 -4.39 -0.56 0.12
C PRO A 27 -5.67 0.15 -0.32
N SER A 28 -6.29 -0.32 -1.41
CA SER A 28 -7.54 0.24 -1.93
C SER A 28 -8.58 0.40 -0.82
N TRP A 29 -9.22 1.56 -0.75
CA TRP A 29 -10.34 1.92 0.14
C TRP A 29 -10.10 1.76 1.66
N TRP A 30 -8.94 1.27 2.08
CA TRP A 30 -8.61 1.12 3.49
C TRP A 30 -8.21 2.47 4.10
N PRO A 31 -8.75 2.80 5.29
CA PRO A 31 -8.30 3.97 6.03
C PRO A 31 -6.92 3.72 6.64
N SER A 32 -6.21 4.80 6.91
CA SER A 32 -4.88 4.77 7.52
C SER A 32 -4.83 4.15 8.91
N ASP A 33 -5.95 4.12 9.63
CA ASP A 33 -6.07 3.48 10.96
C ASP A 33 -5.69 2.00 10.97
N THR A 34 -5.82 1.33 9.82
CA THR A 34 -5.41 -0.06 9.69
C THR A 34 -3.92 -0.28 9.96
N TRP A 35 -3.08 0.72 9.69
CA TRP A 35 -1.67 0.70 10.04
C TRP A 35 -1.41 0.71 11.54
N ASN A 36 -2.34 1.28 12.35
CA ASN A 36 -2.25 1.28 13.81
C ASN A 36 -2.42 -0.11 14.42
N VAL A 37 -2.92 -1.08 13.63
CA VAL A 37 -3.00 -2.49 14.03
C VAL A 37 -1.63 -3.15 13.80
N GLY A 38 -0.71 -2.97 14.75
CA GLY A 38 0.59 -3.65 14.79
C GLY A 38 1.71 -2.98 14.00
N VAL A 39 1.44 -2.42 12.80
CA VAL A 39 2.50 -1.90 11.91
C VAL A 39 3.12 -0.60 12.47
N VAL A 40 2.32 0.42 12.70
CA VAL A 40 2.79 1.68 13.30
C VAL A 40 3.39 1.45 14.70
N PRO A 41 2.76 0.69 15.62
CA PRO A 41 3.36 0.37 16.92
C PRO A 41 4.72 -0.35 16.83
N PHE A 42 4.96 -1.13 15.79
CA PHE A 42 6.26 -1.77 15.56
C PHE A 42 7.30 -0.77 15.02
N LEU A 43 6.97 -0.05 13.95
CA LEU A 43 7.90 0.83 13.25
C LEU A 43 8.23 2.10 14.05
N SER A 44 7.25 2.65 14.78
CA SER A 44 7.42 3.88 15.57
C SER A 44 8.36 3.74 16.77
N LYS A 45 8.81 2.54 17.09
CA LYS A 45 9.91 2.32 18.07
C LYS A 45 11.22 2.92 17.59
N LYS A 46 11.43 3.06 16.28
CA LYS A 46 12.70 3.48 15.69
C LYS A 46 12.56 4.59 14.64
N TYR A 47 11.41 4.66 13.98
CA TYR A 47 11.17 5.57 12.86
C TYR A 47 10.02 6.54 13.16
N ARG A 48 10.08 7.72 12.54
CA ARG A 48 8.91 8.58 12.41
C ARG A 48 7.98 7.98 11.36
N THR A 49 6.74 7.69 11.70
CA THR A 49 5.75 7.17 10.74
C THR A 49 4.75 8.24 10.36
N ILE A 50 4.44 8.34 9.08
CA ILE A 50 3.33 9.13 8.54
C ILE A 50 2.40 8.17 7.81
N SER A 51 1.22 7.96 8.37
CA SER A 51 0.11 7.26 7.72
C SER A 51 -0.97 8.25 7.34
N PHE A 52 -1.62 8.05 6.21
CA PHE A 52 -2.60 9.00 5.68
C PHE A 52 -3.74 8.29 4.98
N ASP A 53 -4.91 8.92 5.03
CA ASP A 53 -6.05 8.49 4.24
C ASP A 53 -5.88 9.00 2.80
N CYS A 54 -5.81 8.08 1.83
CA CYS A 54 -5.79 8.46 0.42
C CYS A 54 -7.07 9.25 0.06
N ARG A 55 -7.02 10.04 -1.04
CA ARG A 55 -8.25 10.65 -1.57
C ARG A 55 -9.35 9.59 -1.70
N GLY A 56 -10.55 9.90 -1.26
CA GLY A 56 -11.68 8.99 -1.28
C GLY A 56 -11.77 8.04 -0.08
N THR A 57 -10.83 8.06 0.87
CA THR A 57 -10.89 7.20 2.06
C THR A 57 -10.93 7.99 3.37
N GLY A 58 -11.34 7.32 4.43
CA GLY A 58 -11.29 7.82 5.79
C GLY A 58 -11.83 9.23 5.95
N TYR A 59 -11.04 10.11 6.54
CA TYR A 59 -11.36 11.54 6.76
C TYR A 59 -10.79 12.48 5.70
N SER A 60 -10.10 11.96 4.68
CA SER A 60 -9.68 12.73 3.53
C SER A 60 -10.86 13.11 2.62
N SER A 61 -10.67 14.13 1.80
CA SER A 61 -11.67 14.56 0.81
C SER A 61 -12.06 13.43 -0.14
N LYS A 62 -13.32 13.43 -0.55
CA LYS A 62 -13.92 12.43 -1.45
C LYS A 62 -14.42 13.09 -2.74
N PRO A 63 -13.51 13.62 -3.60
CA PRO A 63 -13.91 14.26 -4.84
C PRO A 63 -14.49 13.22 -5.81
N ASP A 64 -15.23 13.70 -6.82
CA ASP A 64 -15.82 12.86 -7.87
C ASP A 64 -14.85 12.53 -9.02
N ARG A 65 -13.59 12.95 -8.92
CA ARG A 65 -12.58 12.81 -9.98
C ARG A 65 -11.16 12.76 -9.43
N GLY A 66 -10.19 12.49 -10.31
CA GLY A 66 -8.77 12.51 -9.97
C GLY A 66 -8.30 11.24 -9.27
N TYR A 67 -8.90 10.10 -9.59
CA TYR A 67 -8.49 8.81 -9.08
C TYR A 67 -7.63 8.09 -10.09
N THR A 68 -6.35 8.46 -10.13
CA THR A 68 -5.30 7.74 -10.87
C THR A 68 -4.11 7.50 -9.97
N ILE A 69 -3.28 6.53 -10.30
CA ILE A 69 -2.08 6.23 -9.48
C ILE A 69 -1.14 7.43 -9.45
N GLU A 70 -0.99 8.14 -10.55
CA GLU A 70 -0.19 9.35 -10.66
C GLU A 70 -0.75 10.49 -9.78
N GLN A 71 -2.08 10.62 -9.71
CA GLN A 71 -2.67 11.63 -8.83
C GLN A 71 -2.50 11.28 -7.36
N PHE A 72 -2.65 10.01 -6.98
CA PHE A 72 -2.33 9.56 -5.62
C PHE A 72 -0.86 9.81 -5.27
N ALA A 73 0.07 9.59 -6.20
CA ALA A 73 1.49 9.88 -6.00
C ALA A 73 1.74 11.39 -5.80
N LYS A 74 1.08 12.26 -6.57
CA LYS A 74 1.12 13.72 -6.37
C LYS A 74 0.56 14.14 -5.02
N ASP A 75 -0.47 13.47 -4.54
CA ASP A 75 -1.03 13.73 -3.21
C ASP A 75 -0.03 13.33 -2.11
N CYS A 76 0.68 12.22 -2.28
CA CYS A 76 1.78 11.84 -1.38
C CYS A 76 2.91 12.87 -1.37
N ALA A 77 3.35 13.32 -2.55
CA ALA A 77 4.38 14.36 -2.67
C ALA A 77 3.98 15.66 -1.97
N GLY A 78 2.75 16.13 -2.23
CA GLY A 78 2.22 17.33 -1.60
C GLY A 78 2.06 17.20 -0.07
N LEU A 79 1.71 16.00 0.43
CA LEU A 79 1.69 15.74 1.88
C LEU A 79 3.11 15.85 2.47
N LEU A 80 4.12 15.22 1.86
CA LEU A 80 5.51 15.30 2.31
C LEU A 80 6.01 16.74 2.32
N GLU A 81 5.69 17.52 1.29
CA GLU A 81 6.03 18.95 1.22
C GLU A 81 5.33 19.77 2.33
N HIS A 82 4.03 19.50 2.57
CA HIS A 82 3.27 20.17 3.64
C HIS A 82 3.89 19.92 5.01
N VAL A 83 4.26 18.68 5.31
CA VAL A 83 4.87 18.29 6.60
C VAL A 83 6.39 18.54 6.63
N LYS A 84 6.94 19.14 5.57
CA LYS A 84 8.36 19.53 5.43
C LYS A 84 9.31 18.35 5.57
N ILE A 85 8.95 17.21 4.99
CA ILE A 85 9.81 16.03 4.91
C ILE A 85 10.58 16.07 3.58
N PRO A 86 11.89 16.31 3.60
CA PRO A 86 12.69 16.41 2.39
C PRO A 86 12.91 15.06 1.71
N ARG A 87 12.86 13.96 2.48
CA ARG A 87 13.08 12.61 1.99
C ARG A 87 12.52 11.58 2.97
N CYS A 88 11.95 10.49 2.46
CA CYS A 88 11.38 9.43 3.29
C CYS A 88 11.64 8.03 2.71
N HIS A 89 11.42 7.02 3.52
CA HIS A 89 11.19 5.65 3.09
C HIS A 89 9.73 5.51 2.69
N ALA A 90 9.45 5.19 1.43
CA ALA A 90 8.08 5.04 0.93
C ALA A 90 7.67 3.57 0.98
N VAL A 91 6.66 3.24 1.77
CA VAL A 91 6.16 1.88 1.98
C VAL A 91 4.70 1.82 1.57
N GLY A 92 4.35 0.91 0.65
CA GLY A 92 2.98 0.75 0.17
C GLY A 92 2.54 -0.70 0.12
N PHE A 93 1.29 -0.94 0.47
CA PHE A 93 0.67 -2.26 0.43
C PHE A 93 -0.43 -2.32 -0.63
N ALA A 94 -0.43 -3.35 -1.46
CA ALA A 94 -1.39 -3.56 -2.56
C ALA A 94 -1.48 -2.33 -3.50
N LEU A 95 -2.62 -1.59 -3.53
CA LEU A 95 -2.72 -0.32 -4.27
C LEU A 95 -1.66 0.69 -3.81
N GLY A 96 -1.43 0.77 -2.49
CA GLY A 96 -0.39 1.63 -1.93
C GLY A 96 0.99 1.34 -2.52
N GLY A 97 1.29 0.08 -2.85
CA GLY A 97 2.53 -0.30 -3.54
C GLY A 97 2.66 0.32 -4.93
N GLN A 98 1.56 0.42 -5.68
CA GLN A 98 1.54 1.12 -6.97
C GLN A 98 1.70 2.64 -6.80
N ILE A 99 1.07 3.20 -5.77
CA ILE A 99 1.17 4.65 -5.44
C ILE A 99 2.62 5.04 -5.12
N VAL A 100 3.28 4.30 -4.22
CA VAL A 100 4.66 4.61 -3.84
C VAL A 100 5.66 4.30 -4.96
N GLN A 101 5.35 3.34 -5.87
CA GLN A 101 6.12 3.14 -7.08
C GLN A 101 6.06 4.38 -8.00
N ALA A 102 4.86 4.91 -8.23
CA ALA A 102 4.68 6.14 -9.01
C ALA A 102 5.38 7.33 -8.34
N LEU A 103 5.26 7.47 -7.01
CA LEU A 103 5.96 8.51 -6.26
C LEU A 103 7.49 8.41 -6.45
N ALA A 104 8.06 7.21 -6.36
CA ALA A 104 9.50 7.00 -6.53
C ALA A 104 9.99 7.30 -7.96
N ILE A 105 9.13 7.11 -8.96
CA ILE A 105 9.44 7.44 -10.37
C ILE A 105 9.32 8.95 -10.62
N GLU A 106 8.25 9.58 -10.16
CA GLU A 106 7.98 11.00 -10.41
C GLU A 106 8.80 11.94 -9.52
N ARG A 107 9.07 11.52 -8.29
CA ARG A 107 9.78 12.31 -7.27
C ARG A 107 10.86 11.49 -6.54
N PRO A 108 11.87 10.98 -7.28
CA PRO A 108 12.98 10.23 -6.68
C PRO A 108 13.80 11.06 -5.67
N ASP A 109 13.67 12.38 -5.71
CA ASP A 109 14.26 13.30 -4.73
C ASP A 109 13.63 13.14 -3.34
N LEU A 110 12.33 12.82 -3.26
CA LEU A 110 11.59 12.62 -2.01
C LEU A 110 11.71 11.20 -1.44
N VAL A 111 12.15 10.22 -2.25
CA VAL A 111 12.16 8.82 -1.85
C VAL A 111 13.60 8.33 -1.64
N ALA A 112 13.92 7.91 -0.42
CA ALA A 112 15.20 7.31 -0.08
C ALA A 112 15.23 5.82 -0.44
N THR A 113 14.18 5.10 -0.06
CA THR A 113 13.94 3.71 -0.42
C THR A 113 12.48 3.49 -0.75
N LEU A 114 12.20 2.50 -1.57
CA LEU A 114 10.87 2.07 -1.95
C LEU A 114 10.60 0.67 -1.39
N THR A 115 9.43 0.46 -0.80
CA THR A 115 8.95 -0.89 -0.46
C THR A 115 7.59 -1.11 -1.13
N ILE A 116 7.53 -2.10 -2.02
CA ILE A 116 6.32 -2.54 -2.70
C ILE A 116 5.87 -3.86 -2.07
N ALA A 117 4.80 -3.82 -1.27
CA ALA A 117 4.29 -5.00 -0.59
C ALA A 117 3.01 -5.53 -1.26
N ALA A 118 3.01 -6.80 -1.65
CA ALA A 118 1.87 -7.54 -2.21
C ALA A 118 1.10 -6.80 -3.30
N ALA A 119 1.78 -6.01 -4.13
CA ALA A 119 1.15 -5.28 -5.22
C ALA A 119 0.81 -6.20 -6.39
N GLY A 120 -0.27 -5.86 -7.11
CA GLY A 120 -0.63 -6.54 -8.35
C GLY A 120 0.16 -6.03 -9.56
N ALA A 121 0.19 -6.82 -10.64
CA ALA A 121 0.86 -6.46 -11.89
C ALA A 121 0.27 -5.21 -12.60
N GLY A 122 -0.94 -4.81 -12.21
CA GLY A 122 -1.62 -3.64 -12.78
C GLY A 122 -2.44 -4.01 -14.02
N VAL A 123 -2.29 -3.23 -15.10
CA VAL A 123 -3.08 -3.33 -16.33
C VAL A 123 -2.80 -4.60 -17.14
N LYS A 124 -1.63 -5.22 -16.97
CA LYS A 124 -1.22 -6.42 -17.69
C LYS A 124 -1.20 -7.65 -16.80
N ALA A 125 -1.46 -8.82 -17.38
CA ALA A 125 -1.17 -10.10 -16.77
C ALA A 125 0.36 -10.39 -16.79
N LEU A 126 0.80 -11.41 -16.05
CA LEU A 126 2.24 -11.76 -15.98
C LEU A 126 2.82 -12.25 -17.31
N ASP A 127 2.00 -12.79 -18.19
CA ASP A 127 2.37 -13.21 -19.55
C ASP A 127 2.41 -12.05 -20.56
N GLY A 128 2.13 -10.82 -20.12
CA GLY A 128 2.05 -9.63 -20.96
C GLY A 128 0.73 -9.43 -21.68
N GLY A 129 -0.21 -10.38 -21.55
CA GLY A 129 -1.55 -10.28 -22.10
C GLY A 129 -2.45 -9.28 -21.33
N PRO A 130 -3.65 -9.03 -21.85
CA PRO A 130 -4.62 -8.19 -21.14
C PRO A 130 -5.06 -8.89 -19.86
N ARG A 131 -5.12 -8.12 -18.77
CA ARG A 131 -5.68 -8.62 -17.51
C ARG A 131 -7.17 -8.87 -17.68
N GLN A 132 -7.63 -10.04 -17.25
CA GLN A 132 -9.05 -10.32 -17.20
C GLN A 132 -9.70 -9.41 -16.14
N ALA A 133 -10.73 -8.64 -16.55
CA ALA A 133 -11.48 -7.82 -15.62
C ALA A 133 -12.10 -8.71 -14.53
N ARG A 134 -11.96 -8.31 -13.27
CA ARG A 134 -12.76 -8.91 -12.20
C ARG A 134 -14.18 -8.37 -12.34
N VAL A 135 -15.07 -9.21 -12.80
CA VAL A 135 -16.51 -8.92 -12.92
C VAL A 135 -17.18 -8.74 -11.55
N THR A 136 -16.51 -9.18 -10.48
CA THR A 136 -17.15 -9.53 -9.23
C THR A 136 -17.54 -8.35 -8.35
N ASP A 137 -16.66 -7.35 -8.14
CA ASP A 137 -16.92 -6.33 -7.13
C ASP A 137 -18.10 -5.43 -7.50
N GLU A 138 -18.20 -4.97 -8.77
CA GLU A 138 -19.34 -4.13 -9.19
C GLU A 138 -20.64 -4.90 -9.28
N GLU A 139 -20.58 -6.14 -9.74
CA GLU A 139 -21.77 -6.98 -9.86
C GLU A 139 -22.27 -7.42 -8.48
N GLU A 140 -21.40 -7.73 -7.55
CA GLU A 140 -21.74 -8.01 -6.16
C GLU A 140 -22.34 -6.78 -5.48
N ILE A 141 -21.72 -5.60 -5.64
CA ILE A 141 -22.27 -4.34 -5.08
C ILE A 141 -23.63 -4.03 -5.71
N ARG A 142 -23.78 -4.21 -7.02
CA ARG A 142 -25.06 -3.96 -7.72
C ARG A 142 -26.14 -4.94 -7.29
N THR A 143 -25.78 -6.20 -7.04
CA THR A 143 -26.74 -7.29 -6.75
C THR A 143 -27.12 -7.34 -5.28
N HIS A 144 -26.17 -7.12 -4.39
CA HIS A 144 -26.33 -7.33 -2.95
C HIS A 144 -26.22 -6.07 -2.10
N GLY A 145 -25.84 -4.95 -2.71
CA GLY A 145 -25.60 -3.69 -2.01
C GLY A 145 -24.21 -3.60 -1.38
N PHE A 146 -23.75 -2.36 -1.18
CA PHE A 146 -22.40 -2.07 -0.70
C PHE A 146 -22.17 -2.51 0.74
N GLU A 147 -23.16 -2.37 1.61
CA GLU A 147 -23.02 -2.79 3.02
C GLU A 147 -22.75 -4.29 3.14
N ARG A 148 -23.46 -5.11 2.36
CA ARG A 148 -23.23 -6.55 2.33
C ARG A 148 -21.86 -6.89 1.75
N PHE A 149 -21.49 -6.24 0.65
CA PHE A 149 -20.17 -6.41 0.04
C PHE A 149 -19.02 -6.13 1.03
N ILE A 150 -19.09 -5.01 1.75
CA ILE A 150 -18.08 -4.67 2.76
C ILE A 150 -18.09 -5.65 3.93
N ARG A 151 -19.27 -6.02 4.41
CA ARG A 151 -19.40 -7.02 5.48
C ARG A 151 -18.73 -8.33 5.10
N GLU A 152 -19.07 -8.87 3.93
CA GLU A 152 -18.47 -10.11 3.43
C GLU A 152 -16.97 -9.98 3.20
N HIS A 153 -16.50 -8.84 2.70
CA HIS A 153 -15.06 -8.58 2.54
C HIS A 153 -14.33 -8.56 3.88
N ILE A 154 -14.89 -7.94 4.90
CA ILE A 154 -14.33 -7.90 6.24
C ILE A 154 -14.41 -9.28 6.91
N GLU A 155 -15.54 -9.95 6.84
CA GLU A 155 -15.74 -11.29 7.38
C GLU A 155 -14.85 -12.33 6.70
N ASN A 156 -14.60 -12.18 5.39
CA ASN A 156 -13.72 -13.04 4.61
C ASN A 156 -12.25 -12.58 4.61
N THR A 157 -11.90 -11.52 5.31
CA THR A 157 -10.50 -11.06 5.45
C THR A 157 -9.61 -12.18 6.04
N HIS A 158 -10.20 -13.09 6.82
CA HIS A 158 -9.50 -14.27 7.32
C HIS A 158 -8.90 -15.14 6.20
N MET A 159 -9.51 -15.18 5.02
CA MET A 159 -8.98 -15.93 3.87
C MET A 159 -7.66 -15.33 3.32
N ALA A 160 -7.40 -14.07 3.63
CA ALA A 160 -6.17 -13.39 3.25
C ALA A 160 -5.02 -13.59 4.24
N PHE A 161 -5.30 -14.20 5.39
CA PHE A 161 -4.31 -14.59 6.41
C PHE A 161 -3.90 -16.06 6.27
N ASN A 162 -2.75 -16.38 6.86
CA ASN A 162 -2.42 -17.77 7.15
C ASN A 162 -3.46 -18.35 8.14
N PRO A 163 -4.05 -19.52 7.89
CA PRO A 163 -5.08 -20.09 8.77
C PRO A 163 -4.60 -20.35 10.20
N GLN A 164 -3.34 -20.72 10.39
CA GLN A 164 -2.78 -20.92 11.72
C GLN A 164 -2.70 -19.58 12.47
N PHE A 165 -2.12 -18.55 11.83
CA PHE A 165 -2.04 -17.21 12.42
C PHE A 165 -3.42 -16.66 12.77
N PHE A 166 -4.38 -16.80 11.88
CA PHE A 166 -5.76 -16.37 12.12
C PHE A 166 -6.36 -17.02 13.39
N ASN A 167 -6.15 -18.33 13.57
CA ASN A 167 -6.68 -19.07 14.72
C ASN A 167 -5.99 -18.68 16.02
N GLU A 168 -4.68 -18.38 15.97
CA GLU A 168 -3.88 -18.01 17.13
C GLU A 168 -4.04 -16.52 17.50
N HIS A 169 -4.38 -15.65 16.54
CA HIS A 169 -4.44 -14.19 16.70
C HIS A 169 -5.75 -13.57 16.22
N PRO A 170 -6.95 -14.07 16.62
CA PRO A 170 -8.24 -13.54 16.15
C PRO A 170 -8.45 -12.05 16.49
N GLN A 171 -7.76 -11.57 17.55
CA GLN A 171 -7.81 -10.16 17.95
C GLN A 171 -7.21 -9.21 16.90
N VAL A 172 -6.22 -9.64 16.12
CA VAL A 172 -5.63 -8.84 15.03
C VAL A 172 -6.64 -8.65 13.91
N VAL A 173 -7.31 -9.74 13.50
CA VAL A 173 -8.33 -9.70 12.47
C VAL A 173 -9.52 -8.84 12.91
N LYS A 174 -9.93 -9.00 14.18
CA LYS A 174 -11.00 -8.16 14.75
C LYS A 174 -10.62 -6.68 14.75
N ALA A 175 -9.41 -6.33 15.16
CA ALA A 175 -8.95 -4.94 15.19
C ALA A 175 -8.92 -4.32 13.78
N LEU A 176 -8.47 -5.07 12.76
CA LEU A 176 -8.53 -4.63 11.36
C LEU A 176 -9.98 -4.44 10.88
N SER A 177 -10.86 -5.39 11.19
CA SER A 177 -12.27 -5.31 10.84
C SER A 177 -12.92 -4.08 11.48
N ASP A 178 -12.65 -3.83 12.75
CA ASP A 178 -13.17 -2.66 13.48
C ASP A 178 -12.67 -1.35 12.83
N ALA A 179 -11.38 -1.26 12.47
CA ALA A 179 -10.83 -0.09 11.78
C ALA A 179 -11.48 0.15 10.42
N LEU A 180 -11.74 -0.90 9.65
CA LEU A 180 -12.44 -0.83 8.36
C LEU A 180 -13.90 -0.38 8.53
N TRP A 181 -14.61 -0.91 9.52
CA TRP A 181 -15.99 -0.55 9.80
C TRP A 181 -16.17 0.90 10.25
N GLN A 182 -15.25 1.42 11.04
CA GLN A 182 -15.35 2.78 11.56
C GLN A 182 -15.27 3.86 10.49
N ARG A 183 -14.62 3.57 9.35
CA ARG A 183 -14.33 4.56 8.31
C ARG A 183 -14.57 4.04 6.91
N GLN A 184 -15.73 3.47 6.70
CA GLN A 184 -16.11 2.92 5.40
C GLN A 184 -16.01 3.96 4.28
N THR A 185 -15.52 3.50 3.15
CA THR A 185 -15.58 4.22 1.88
C THR A 185 -16.92 3.95 1.21
N SER A 186 -17.47 4.93 0.48
CA SER A 186 -18.70 4.71 -0.28
C SER A 186 -18.47 3.79 -1.49
N PRO A 187 -19.55 3.20 -2.07
CA PRO A 187 -19.45 2.39 -3.28
C PRO A 187 -18.73 3.11 -4.43
N GLN A 188 -19.01 4.39 -4.60
CA GLN A 188 -18.42 5.21 -5.66
C GLN A 188 -16.90 5.37 -5.48
N GLN A 189 -16.43 5.68 -4.29
CA GLN A 189 -14.98 5.80 -4.04
C GLN A 189 -14.28 4.46 -4.14
N HIS A 190 -14.91 3.38 -3.67
CA HIS A 190 -14.40 2.02 -3.85
C HIS A 190 -14.18 1.72 -5.34
N ARG A 191 -15.17 2.02 -6.18
CA ARG A 191 -15.09 1.89 -7.64
C ARG A 191 -13.93 2.70 -8.22
N TYR A 192 -13.78 3.97 -7.83
CA TYR A 192 -12.70 4.82 -8.31
C TYR A 192 -11.31 4.27 -7.94
N HIS A 193 -11.13 3.74 -6.72
CA HIS A 193 -9.89 3.08 -6.33
C HIS A 193 -9.65 1.79 -7.14
N TYR A 194 -10.70 1.03 -7.40
CA TYR A 194 -10.62 -0.16 -8.23
C TYR A 194 -10.21 0.18 -9.67
N GLU A 195 -10.83 1.17 -10.28
CA GLU A 195 -10.50 1.64 -11.63
C GLU A 195 -9.06 2.17 -11.70
N ALA A 196 -8.63 2.98 -10.74
CA ALA A 196 -7.28 3.53 -10.71
C ALA A 196 -6.20 2.44 -10.76
N ARG A 197 -6.33 1.38 -9.97
CA ARG A 197 -5.35 0.27 -9.95
C ARG A 197 -5.31 -0.53 -11.25
N GLN A 198 -6.37 -0.45 -12.10
CA GLN A 198 -6.43 -1.17 -13.37
C GLN A 198 -5.73 -0.40 -14.50
N THR A 199 -5.46 0.89 -14.33
CA THR A 199 -4.83 1.74 -15.35
C THR A 199 -3.31 1.80 -15.23
N TRP A 200 -2.73 1.42 -14.09
CA TRP A 200 -1.30 1.47 -13.84
C TRP A 200 -0.60 0.18 -14.32
N ASP A 201 0.45 0.32 -15.09
CA ASP A 201 1.31 -0.80 -15.50
C ASP A 201 2.48 -0.96 -14.52
N THR A 202 2.27 -1.71 -13.44
CA THR A 202 3.27 -1.93 -12.39
C THR A 202 4.56 -2.53 -12.95
N LEU A 203 4.46 -3.51 -13.85
CA LEU A 203 5.61 -4.19 -14.44
C LEU A 203 6.30 -3.33 -15.50
N GLY A 204 5.52 -2.69 -16.38
CA GLY A 204 6.08 -1.81 -17.41
C GLY A 204 6.78 -0.56 -16.86
N ASN A 205 6.39 -0.13 -15.66
CA ASN A 205 7.02 0.99 -14.96
C ASN A 205 8.21 0.57 -14.07
N ALA A 206 8.38 -0.72 -13.77
CA ALA A 206 9.43 -1.21 -12.88
C ALA A 206 10.86 -0.80 -13.28
N PRO A 207 11.27 -0.82 -14.58
CA PRO A 207 12.60 -0.37 -14.98
C PRO A 207 12.89 1.12 -14.75
N LYS A 208 11.87 1.94 -14.49
CA LYS A 208 12.02 3.39 -14.23
C LYS A 208 12.35 3.69 -12.77
N VAL A 209 12.26 2.71 -11.88
CA VAL A 209 12.57 2.87 -10.47
C VAL A 209 14.08 2.92 -10.29
N THR A 210 14.60 4.01 -9.71
CA THR A 210 16.04 4.26 -9.55
C THR A 210 16.53 4.23 -8.11
N VAL A 211 15.62 4.08 -7.14
CA VAL A 211 15.95 4.05 -5.71
C VAL A 211 16.08 2.60 -5.21
N PRO A 212 16.88 2.34 -4.14
CA PRO A 212 16.92 1.04 -3.52
C PRO A 212 15.50 0.53 -3.17
N THR A 213 15.18 -0.68 -3.61
CA THR A 213 13.80 -1.19 -3.55
C THR A 213 13.73 -2.54 -2.85
N LEU A 214 12.78 -2.67 -1.91
CA LEU A 214 12.36 -3.94 -1.35
C LEU A 214 11.02 -4.35 -1.97
N ILE A 215 10.99 -5.52 -2.58
CA ILE A 215 9.74 -6.19 -2.92
C ILE A 215 9.40 -7.17 -1.80
N LEU A 216 8.25 -6.99 -1.18
CA LEU A 216 7.83 -7.74 0.00
C LEU A 216 6.52 -8.46 -0.27
N CYS A 217 6.47 -9.77 -0.05
CA CYS A 217 5.26 -10.55 -0.29
C CYS A 217 5.20 -11.77 0.62
N GLY A 218 4.01 -12.15 1.04
CA GLY A 218 3.80 -13.45 1.67
C GLY A 218 4.07 -14.57 0.67
N ALA A 219 4.85 -15.57 1.05
CA ALA A 219 5.18 -16.71 0.16
C ALA A 219 3.95 -17.54 -0.22
N GLY A 220 2.87 -17.46 0.56
CA GLY A 220 1.58 -18.10 0.29
C GLY A 220 0.54 -17.21 -0.40
N ASP A 221 0.91 -16.04 -0.89
CA ASP A 221 -0.01 -15.13 -1.62
C ASP A 221 -0.06 -15.48 -3.11
N ASP A 222 -0.59 -16.65 -3.40
CA ASP A 222 -0.67 -17.28 -4.73
C ASP A 222 -2.04 -17.18 -5.40
N VAL A 223 -2.96 -16.41 -4.83
CA VAL A 223 -4.30 -16.25 -5.39
C VAL A 223 -4.24 -15.54 -6.74
N ASN A 224 -4.67 -16.25 -7.79
CA ASN A 224 -4.73 -15.67 -9.13
C ASN A 224 -5.80 -14.58 -9.21
N ARG A 225 -5.39 -13.42 -9.67
CA ARG A 225 -6.25 -12.22 -9.79
C ARG A 225 -6.22 -11.68 -11.22
N GLY A 226 -6.87 -12.41 -12.13
CA GLY A 226 -6.97 -11.99 -13.53
C GLY A 226 -5.67 -12.15 -14.31
N GLY A 227 -5.00 -13.31 -14.16
CA GLY A 227 -3.76 -13.63 -14.88
C GLY A 227 -2.47 -13.26 -14.13
N SER A 228 -2.57 -12.82 -12.87
CA SER A 228 -1.40 -12.59 -12.02
C SER A 228 -1.64 -13.01 -10.58
N THR A 229 -0.57 -13.44 -9.90
CA THR A 229 -0.54 -13.63 -8.46
C THR A 229 0.37 -12.59 -7.84
N PRO A 230 0.17 -12.16 -6.58
CA PRO A 230 1.11 -11.25 -5.92
C PRO A 230 2.53 -11.81 -5.85
N VAL A 231 2.71 -13.11 -5.56
CA VAL A 231 4.03 -13.78 -5.58
C VAL A 231 4.65 -13.74 -6.98
N GLY A 232 3.87 -14.07 -8.02
CA GLY A 232 4.35 -14.01 -9.41
C GLY A 232 4.74 -12.58 -9.81
N THR A 233 3.94 -11.60 -9.41
CA THR A 233 4.26 -10.17 -9.62
C THR A 233 5.53 -9.77 -8.88
N ALA A 234 5.70 -10.20 -7.63
CA ALA A 234 6.89 -9.90 -6.83
C ALA A 234 8.17 -10.44 -7.48
N ARG A 235 8.16 -11.68 -7.95
CA ARG A 235 9.29 -12.27 -8.70
C ARG A 235 9.59 -11.51 -9.99
N LYS A 236 8.54 -11.09 -10.70
CA LYS A 236 8.73 -10.32 -11.93
C LYS A 236 9.25 -8.91 -11.67
N LEU A 237 8.85 -8.28 -10.58
CA LEU A 237 9.41 -7.00 -10.16
C LEU A 237 10.89 -7.11 -9.79
N GLU A 238 11.30 -8.20 -9.10
CA GLU A 238 12.71 -8.47 -8.79
C GLU A 238 13.58 -8.52 -10.05
N GLU A 239 13.07 -9.11 -11.14
CA GLU A 239 13.78 -9.16 -12.42
C GLU A 239 13.88 -7.79 -13.12
N LEU A 240 12.89 -6.91 -12.93
CA LEU A 240 12.72 -5.69 -13.71
C LEU A 240 13.22 -4.42 -13.01
N VAL A 241 13.22 -4.38 -11.68
CA VAL A 241 13.71 -3.22 -10.90
C VAL A 241 15.22 -3.28 -10.76
N PRO A 242 15.97 -2.26 -11.20
CA PRO A 242 17.45 -2.32 -11.28
C PRO A 242 18.17 -2.52 -9.94
N SER A 243 17.63 -1.97 -8.85
CA SER A 243 18.22 -2.10 -7.50
C SER A 243 17.17 -2.64 -6.56
N CYS A 244 17.04 -3.97 -6.51
CA CYS A 244 15.93 -4.65 -5.87
C CYS A 244 16.39 -5.80 -4.99
N GLU A 245 15.72 -5.94 -3.84
CA GLU A 245 15.75 -7.13 -2.98
C GLU A 245 14.35 -7.71 -2.92
N LEU A 246 14.22 -9.03 -3.04
CA LEU A 246 12.95 -9.75 -2.86
C LEU A 246 12.91 -10.46 -1.51
N ALA A 247 11.91 -10.16 -0.70
CA ALA A 247 11.60 -10.90 0.51
C ALA A 247 10.26 -11.62 0.37
N LEU A 248 10.31 -12.93 0.17
CA LEU A 248 9.14 -13.81 0.27
C LEU A 248 9.05 -14.36 1.69
N VAL A 249 8.06 -13.91 2.46
CA VAL A 249 7.91 -14.23 3.88
C VAL A 249 7.23 -15.60 4.04
N PRO A 250 7.92 -16.62 4.58
CA PRO A 250 7.33 -17.95 4.77
C PRO A 250 6.14 -17.91 5.74
N GLY A 251 5.12 -18.72 5.47
CA GLY A 251 3.94 -18.82 6.32
C GLY A 251 2.99 -17.62 6.28
N VAL A 252 3.26 -16.63 5.45
CA VAL A 252 2.45 -15.41 5.29
C VAL A 252 1.69 -15.47 3.98
N LYS A 253 0.44 -15.01 3.97
CA LYS A 253 -0.40 -14.81 2.80
C LYS A 253 -0.51 -13.35 2.39
N HIS A 254 -1.69 -12.93 1.89
CA HIS A 254 -1.88 -11.58 1.36
C HIS A 254 -1.71 -10.48 2.41
N MET A 255 -2.09 -10.73 3.64
CA MET A 255 -2.02 -9.75 4.73
C MET A 255 -0.57 -9.59 5.25
N THR A 256 0.33 -9.33 4.33
CA THR A 256 1.79 -9.37 4.46
C THR A 256 2.30 -8.71 5.76
N PHE A 257 1.77 -7.55 6.15
CA PHE A 257 2.20 -6.83 7.35
C PHE A 257 1.48 -7.23 8.65
N TRP A 258 0.40 -7.98 8.55
CA TRP A 258 -0.45 -8.34 9.70
C TRP A 258 -0.46 -9.83 9.99
N ASP A 259 0.07 -10.65 9.09
CA ASP A 259 0.14 -12.11 9.18
C ASP A 259 1.46 -12.54 9.87
N GLY A 260 1.72 -11.99 11.05
CA GLY A 260 2.96 -12.15 11.80
C GLY A 260 3.93 -10.97 11.64
N ASP A 261 5.09 -11.05 12.29
CA ASP A 261 6.10 -9.98 12.31
C ASP A 261 7.23 -10.16 11.28
N GLY A 262 7.22 -11.26 10.52
CA GLY A 262 8.27 -11.59 9.56
C GLY A 262 8.48 -10.51 8.50
N ALA A 263 7.39 -9.97 7.96
CA ALA A 263 7.44 -8.89 6.99
C ALA A 263 7.95 -7.57 7.58
N LEU A 264 7.56 -7.26 8.82
CA LEU A 264 8.02 -6.05 9.51
C LEU A 264 9.51 -6.12 9.83
N ARG A 265 10.03 -7.29 10.20
CA ARG A 265 11.46 -7.52 10.40
C ARG A 265 12.24 -7.39 9.09
N ALA A 266 11.77 -8.01 8.00
CA ALA A 266 12.40 -7.87 6.69
C ALA A 266 12.45 -6.41 6.23
N LEU A 267 11.35 -5.66 6.44
CA LEU A 267 11.30 -4.22 6.17
C LEU A 267 12.33 -3.48 7.03
N GLN A 268 12.34 -3.70 8.34
CA GLN A 268 13.27 -3.01 9.25
C GLN A 268 14.73 -3.29 8.86
N ASP A 269 15.09 -4.54 8.61
CA ASP A 269 16.45 -4.94 8.20
C ASP A 269 16.87 -4.25 6.89
N PHE A 270 15.95 -4.12 5.94
CA PHE A 270 16.20 -3.39 4.70
C PHE A 270 16.44 -1.90 4.96
N LEU A 271 15.59 -1.25 5.75
CA LEU A 271 15.71 0.18 6.07
C LEU A 271 17.02 0.49 6.81
N GLU A 272 17.46 -0.38 7.73
CA GLU A 272 18.70 -0.24 8.48
C GLU A 272 19.94 -0.30 7.59
N ARG A 273 19.90 -1.05 6.48
CA ARG A 273 20.97 -1.09 5.49
C ARG A 273 20.96 0.11 4.54
N HIS A 274 19.86 0.86 4.48
CA HIS A 274 19.67 1.99 3.57
C HIS A 274 19.21 3.26 4.30
N PRO A 275 20.01 3.77 5.25
CA PRO A 275 19.62 4.96 6.02
C PRO A 275 19.48 6.20 5.13
N ILE A 276 18.62 7.13 5.54
CA ILE A 276 18.46 8.42 4.85
C ILE A 276 19.70 9.26 5.13
N THR A 277 20.66 9.24 4.22
CA THR A 277 21.81 10.15 4.30
C THR A 277 21.37 11.56 3.97
N SER A 278 21.64 12.53 4.85
CA SER A 278 21.52 13.94 4.51
C SER A 278 22.43 14.20 3.29
N ARG A 279 21.85 14.67 2.16
CA ARG A 279 22.66 15.21 1.08
C ARG A 279 23.52 16.32 1.71
N GLN A 280 24.83 16.13 1.75
CA GLN A 280 25.73 17.26 1.95
C GLN A 280 25.41 18.23 0.80
N THR A 281 24.86 19.38 1.15
CA THR A 281 24.78 20.52 0.23
C THR A 281 26.23 20.79 -0.20
N GLN A 282 26.58 20.34 -1.41
CA GLN A 282 27.77 20.85 -2.06
C GLN A 282 27.51 22.33 -2.30
N SER A 283 28.13 23.13 -1.45
CA SER A 283 28.22 24.58 -1.54
C SER A 283 29.04 24.98 -2.75
#